data_4b2f91a91260b1d3fdd6d0f3f8551106
#
_entry.id   4b2f91a91260b1d3fdd6d0f3f8551106
#
_cell.length_a   1.000
_cell.length_b   1.000
_cell.length_c   1.000
_cell.angle_alpha   90.00
_cell.angle_beta   90.00
_cell.angle_gamma   90.00
#
_symmetry.space_group_name_H-M   'P 1'
#
loop_
_entity.id
_entity.type
_entity.pdbx_description
1 polymer ?
#
loop_
_entity_poly.entity_id
_entity_poly.type
_entity_poly.pdbx_seq_one_letter_code
_entity_poly.pdbx_strand_id
1 'polypeptide(L)'
;CRLLTEEGYRAQLTKVGQDPLRKDADVEALWAKVHKSRRSIGSLMMDQHLYAGVGNIYRAETLFRHGLSPFLPGRDVSRETFDATWTDLVDLMEYGVQHGRIDTVRPEHSPEAMGREPRKDDHGGEVYVYRRAGLPCYVCGTPVAERVMEGRNLFWCPTCQPAP
;
A
#
# COMPACT_ATOMS: atom_id res chain seq x y z
N CYS A 1 0.86 -34.74 4.74
CA CYS A 1 1.44 -33.68 5.57
C CYS A 1 2.96 -33.76 5.59
N ARG A 2 3.63 -32.73 5.16
CA ARG A 2 5.08 -32.73 5.06
C ARG A 2 5.69 -32.05 6.27
N LEU A 3 6.49 -32.80 7.02
CA LEU A 3 7.27 -32.21 8.11
C LEU A 3 8.44 -31.43 7.51
N LEU A 4 8.48 -30.15 7.78
CA LEU A 4 9.59 -29.30 7.35
C LEU A 4 10.70 -29.36 8.39
N THR A 5 11.95 -29.53 7.94
CA THR A 5 13.10 -29.32 8.79
C THR A 5 13.20 -27.85 9.13
N GLU A 6 13.96 -27.49 10.16
CA GLU A 6 14.20 -26.11 10.51
C GLU A 6 14.77 -25.30 9.34
N GLU A 7 15.72 -25.89 8.61
CA GLU A 7 16.27 -25.26 7.41
C GLU A 7 15.23 -25.10 6.30
N GLY A 8 14.38 -26.11 6.08
CA GLY A 8 13.30 -26.03 5.10
C GLY A 8 12.29 -24.97 5.47
N TYR A 9 11.99 -24.84 6.76
CA TYR A 9 11.08 -23.81 7.25
C TYR A 9 11.66 -22.40 7.03
N ARG A 10 12.93 -22.18 7.36
CA ARG A 10 13.61 -20.88 7.12
C ARG A 10 13.68 -20.55 5.64
N ALA A 11 14.01 -21.52 4.79
CA ALA A 11 14.05 -21.32 3.34
C ALA A 11 12.67 -20.94 2.79
N GLN A 12 11.62 -21.55 3.32
CA GLN A 12 10.26 -21.24 2.94
C GLN A 12 9.85 -19.82 3.38
N LEU A 13 10.25 -19.40 4.59
CA LEU A 13 10.01 -18.05 5.07
C LEU A 13 10.72 -16.99 4.25
N THR A 14 11.92 -17.28 3.74
CA THR A 14 12.65 -16.33 2.89
C THR A 14 12.06 -16.20 1.49
N LYS A 15 11.29 -17.19 1.03
CA LYS A 15 10.58 -17.13 -0.26
C LYS A 15 9.29 -16.32 -0.18
N VAL A 16 8.72 -16.20 1.01
CA VAL A 16 7.56 -15.34 1.27
C VAL A 16 8.08 -13.93 1.55
N GLY A 17 7.41 -12.92 1.05
CA GLY A 17 7.81 -11.54 1.27
C GLY A 17 7.70 -11.11 2.73
N GLN A 18 8.11 -9.88 3.01
CA GLN A 18 8.05 -9.31 4.36
C GLN A 18 6.64 -8.82 4.68
N ASP A 19 6.08 -9.33 5.76
CA ASP A 19 4.73 -8.97 6.21
C ASP A 19 4.81 -7.83 7.23
N PRO A 20 4.17 -6.68 6.96
CA PRO A 20 4.19 -5.55 7.91
C PRO A 20 3.62 -5.89 9.29
N LEU A 21 2.75 -6.89 9.40
CA LEU A 21 2.18 -7.31 10.68
C LEU A 21 3.13 -8.20 11.50
N ARG A 22 4.22 -8.66 10.93
CA ARG A 22 5.20 -9.49 11.63
C ARG A 22 6.30 -8.64 12.23
N LYS A 23 6.60 -8.87 13.51
CA LYS A 23 7.66 -8.14 14.21
C LYS A 23 9.06 -8.50 13.72
N ASP A 24 9.22 -9.68 13.12
CA ASP A 24 10.49 -10.17 12.61
C ASP A 24 10.70 -9.89 11.11
N ALA A 25 9.89 -9.00 10.52
CA ALA A 25 10.04 -8.63 9.12
C ALA A 25 11.42 -8.01 8.87
N ASP A 26 12.10 -8.51 7.83
CA ASP A 26 13.44 -8.04 7.45
C ASP A 26 13.31 -6.92 6.41
N VAL A 27 13.18 -5.70 6.91
CA VAL A 27 13.01 -4.50 6.07
C VAL A 27 14.25 -4.24 5.21
N GLU A 28 15.44 -4.54 5.73
CA GLU A 28 16.67 -4.37 4.96
C GLU A 28 16.74 -5.29 3.74
N ALA A 29 16.30 -6.55 3.90
CA ALA A 29 16.24 -7.49 2.78
C ALA A 29 15.23 -7.01 1.73
N LEU A 30 14.09 -6.48 2.16
CA LEU A 30 13.09 -5.91 1.26
C LEU A 30 13.66 -4.71 0.51
N TRP A 31 14.30 -3.78 1.22
CA TRP A 31 14.92 -2.61 0.61
C TRP A 31 15.94 -2.99 -0.44
N ALA A 32 16.79 -3.99 -0.16
CA ALA A 32 17.79 -4.45 -1.11
C ALA A 32 17.16 -4.91 -2.43
N LYS A 33 15.98 -5.53 -2.39
CA LYS A 33 15.28 -5.97 -3.59
C LYS A 33 14.58 -4.81 -4.30
N VAL A 34 13.90 -3.94 -3.57
CA VAL A 34 13.18 -2.79 -4.13
C VAL A 34 14.15 -1.82 -4.79
N HIS A 35 15.25 -1.51 -4.12
CA HIS A 35 16.27 -0.57 -4.57
C HIS A 35 16.92 -0.96 -5.90
N LYS A 36 16.97 -2.24 -6.21
CA LYS A 36 17.56 -2.75 -7.45
C LYS A 36 16.53 -2.94 -8.57
N SER A 37 15.26 -2.80 -8.29
CA SER A 37 14.19 -3.15 -9.23
C SER A 37 13.87 -2.01 -10.18
N ARG A 38 13.68 -2.36 -11.45
CA ARG A 38 13.15 -1.46 -12.48
C ARG A 38 11.62 -1.48 -12.54
N ARG A 39 10.99 -2.42 -11.83
CA ARG A 39 9.54 -2.51 -11.77
C ARG A 39 8.98 -1.33 -11.00
N SER A 40 7.75 -0.92 -11.34
CA SER A 40 7.07 0.16 -10.63
C SER A 40 6.80 -0.22 -9.17
N ILE A 41 6.82 0.77 -8.28
CA ILE A 41 6.55 0.54 -6.86
C ILE A 41 5.14 -0.02 -6.65
N GLY A 42 4.17 0.39 -7.46
CA GLY A 42 2.81 -0.16 -7.39
C GLY A 42 2.78 -1.66 -7.71
N SER A 43 3.57 -2.10 -8.68
CA SER A 43 3.70 -3.50 -9.02
C SER A 43 4.41 -4.28 -7.91
N LEU A 44 5.51 -3.73 -7.39
CA LEU A 44 6.30 -4.38 -6.34
C LEU A 44 5.48 -4.62 -5.08
N MET A 45 4.63 -3.67 -4.68
CA MET A 45 3.81 -3.79 -3.48
C MET A 45 2.74 -4.88 -3.58
N MET A 46 2.39 -5.32 -4.79
CA MET A 46 1.47 -6.45 -5.00
C MET A 46 2.18 -7.78 -5.13
N ASP A 47 3.50 -7.78 -5.18
CA ASP A 47 4.27 -9.02 -5.26
C ASP A 47 4.43 -9.61 -3.87
N GLN A 48 3.76 -10.75 -3.62
CA GLN A 48 3.77 -11.42 -2.32
C GLN A 48 5.14 -11.99 -1.94
N HIS A 49 6.06 -12.06 -2.89
CA HIS A 49 7.46 -12.43 -2.60
C HIS A 49 8.27 -11.26 -2.03
N LEU A 50 7.72 -10.06 -2.08
CA LEU A 50 8.34 -8.84 -1.54
C LEU A 50 7.53 -8.30 -0.36
N TYR A 51 6.26 -7.97 -0.59
CA TYR A 51 5.35 -7.43 0.42
C TYR A 51 4.27 -8.48 0.73
N ALA A 52 4.47 -9.29 1.74
CA ALA A 52 3.48 -10.30 2.12
C ALA A 52 2.30 -9.67 2.86
N GLY A 53 1.09 -10.04 2.46
CA GLY A 53 -0.13 -9.59 3.14
C GLY A 53 -0.62 -8.21 2.76
N VAL A 54 0.11 -7.46 1.95
CA VAL A 54 -0.32 -6.14 1.46
C VAL A 54 -1.32 -6.35 0.33
N GLY A 55 -2.55 -5.92 0.53
CA GLY A 55 -3.61 -6.03 -0.46
C GLY A 55 -3.74 -4.79 -1.33
N ASN A 56 -4.68 -4.86 -2.26
CA ASN A 56 -4.91 -3.79 -3.23
C ASN A 56 -5.29 -2.46 -2.56
N ILE A 57 -6.05 -2.50 -1.46
CA ILE A 57 -6.44 -1.28 -0.73
C ILE A 57 -5.20 -0.60 -0.15
N TYR A 58 -4.37 -1.34 0.57
CA TYR A 58 -3.17 -0.77 1.21
C TYR A 58 -2.16 -0.28 0.18
N ARG A 59 -2.00 -0.98 -0.96
CA ARG A 59 -1.15 -0.51 -2.05
C ARG A 59 -1.56 0.89 -2.51
N ALA A 60 -2.83 1.04 -2.87
CA ALA A 60 -3.35 2.30 -3.39
C ALA A 60 -3.26 3.42 -2.36
N GLU A 61 -3.71 3.14 -1.13
CA GLU A 61 -3.81 4.16 -0.10
C GLU A 61 -2.46 4.60 0.42
N THR A 62 -1.52 3.68 0.63
CA THR A 62 -0.18 4.03 1.11
C THR A 62 0.56 4.88 0.09
N LEU A 63 0.50 4.54 -1.18
CA LEU A 63 1.14 5.33 -2.23
C LEU A 63 0.54 6.73 -2.29
N PHE A 64 -0.79 6.85 -2.19
CA PHE A 64 -1.45 8.16 -2.16
C PHE A 64 -0.99 9.00 -0.96
N ARG A 65 -0.98 8.40 0.24
CA ARG A 65 -0.65 9.11 1.47
C ARG A 65 0.77 9.69 1.45
N HIS A 66 1.68 9.08 0.70
CA HIS A 66 3.07 9.53 0.58
C HIS A 66 3.35 10.28 -0.72
N GLY A 67 2.32 10.56 -1.51
CA GLY A 67 2.47 11.29 -2.77
C GLY A 67 3.33 10.59 -3.80
N LEU A 68 3.42 9.26 -3.72
CA LEU A 68 4.24 8.46 -4.62
C LEU A 68 3.42 8.02 -5.84
N SER A 69 3.95 8.30 -7.02
CA SER A 69 3.39 7.71 -8.24
C SER A 69 3.52 6.19 -8.19
N PRO A 70 2.43 5.44 -8.43
CA PRO A 70 2.54 3.98 -8.49
C PRO A 70 3.41 3.50 -9.64
N PHE A 71 3.73 4.36 -10.60
CA PHE A 71 4.54 4.04 -11.76
C PHE A 71 6.03 4.32 -11.56
N LEU A 72 6.43 4.89 -10.43
CA LEU A 72 7.83 5.16 -10.12
C LEU A 72 8.58 3.84 -9.95
N PRO A 73 9.70 3.62 -10.66
CA PRO A 73 10.50 2.40 -10.46
C PRO A 73 11.00 2.29 -9.02
N GLY A 74 11.04 1.07 -8.49
CA GLY A 74 11.51 0.84 -7.12
C GLY A 74 12.89 1.41 -6.87
N ARG A 75 13.80 1.31 -7.85
CA ARG A 75 15.15 1.86 -7.76
C ARG A 75 15.21 3.37 -7.58
N ASP A 76 14.15 4.09 -7.95
CA ASP A 76 14.08 5.54 -7.85
C ASP A 76 13.40 6.01 -6.57
N VAL A 77 12.90 5.09 -5.75
CA VAL A 77 12.34 5.39 -4.43
C VAL A 77 13.49 5.62 -3.46
N SER A 78 13.48 6.76 -2.75
CA SER A 78 14.51 7.02 -1.74
C SER A 78 14.34 6.10 -0.52
N ARG A 79 15.43 5.86 0.21
CA ARG A 79 15.37 5.08 1.45
C ARG A 79 14.43 5.71 2.47
N GLU A 80 14.47 7.02 2.58
CA GLU A 80 13.62 7.78 3.49
C GLU A 80 12.14 7.55 3.17
N THR A 81 11.76 7.67 1.90
CA THR A 81 10.38 7.43 1.45
C THR A 81 10.00 5.98 1.64
N PHE A 82 10.89 5.04 1.33
CA PHE A 82 10.65 3.62 1.55
C PHE A 82 10.35 3.33 3.02
N ASP A 83 11.17 3.85 3.93
CA ASP A 83 10.98 3.65 5.37
C ASP A 83 9.65 4.25 5.84
N ALA A 84 9.31 5.44 5.35
CA ALA A 84 8.04 6.09 5.69
C ALA A 84 6.83 5.27 5.22
N THR A 85 6.88 4.73 4.01
CA THR A 85 5.79 3.89 3.49
C THR A 85 5.66 2.59 4.27
N TRP A 86 6.79 1.97 4.66
CA TRP A 86 6.77 0.75 5.47
C TRP A 86 6.13 1.00 6.84
N THR A 87 6.58 2.06 7.54
CA THR A 87 6.02 2.42 8.84
C THR A 87 4.52 2.68 8.75
N ASP A 88 4.08 3.37 7.72
CA ASP A 88 2.67 3.67 7.50
C ASP A 88 1.86 2.40 7.21
N LEU A 89 2.42 1.47 6.42
CA LEU A 89 1.79 0.15 6.19
C LEU A 89 1.59 -0.60 7.50
N VAL A 90 2.61 -0.64 8.36
CA VAL A 90 2.51 -1.29 9.67
C VAL A 90 1.37 -0.69 10.48
N ASP A 91 1.34 0.62 10.60
CA ASP A 91 0.33 1.33 11.38
C ASP A 91 -1.08 1.11 10.82
N LEU A 92 -1.26 1.23 9.52
CA LEU A 92 -2.56 1.06 8.88
C LEU A 92 -3.07 -0.37 8.96
N MET A 93 -2.19 -1.35 8.79
CA MET A 93 -2.57 -2.75 8.88
C MET A 93 -2.87 -3.18 10.31
N GLU A 94 -2.12 -2.70 11.29
CA GLU A 94 -2.43 -2.93 12.71
C GLU A 94 -3.78 -2.32 13.09
N TYR A 95 -4.04 -1.11 12.66
CA TYR A 95 -5.35 -0.46 12.85
C TYR A 95 -6.47 -1.33 12.27
N GLY A 96 -6.30 -1.82 11.05
CA GLY A 96 -7.29 -2.65 10.39
C GLY A 96 -7.62 -3.93 11.16
N VAL A 97 -6.59 -4.57 11.72
CA VAL A 97 -6.76 -5.79 12.54
C VAL A 97 -7.52 -5.46 13.82
N GLN A 98 -7.16 -4.36 14.51
CA GLN A 98 -7.77 -3.97 15.78
C GLN A 98 -9.23 -3.54 15.64
N HIS A 99 -9.58 -2.86 14.55
CA HIS A 99 -10.89 -2.23 14.38
C HIS A 99 -11.81 -2.97 13.40
N GLY A 100 -11.29 -3.98 12.70
CA GLY A 100 -12.06 -4.73 11.72
C GLY A 100 -12.46 -3.91 10.50
N ARG A 101 -11.79 -2.79 10.24
CA ARG A 101 -12.04 -1.93 9.08
C ARG A 101 -10.77 -1.22 8.65
N ILE A 102 -10.73 -0.82 7.38
CA ILE A 102 -9.57 -0.11 6.81
C ILE A 102 -9.93 1.37 6.66
N ASP A 103 -9.37 2.21 7.54
CA ASP A 103 -9.50 3.66 7.48
C ASP A 103 -8.13 4.26 7.22
N THR A 104 -8.00 5.02 6.14
CA THR A 104 -6.72 5.62 5.75
C THR A 104 -6.79 7.14 5.70
N VAL A 105 -8.00 7.69 5.73
CA VAL A 105 -8.22 9.13 5.63
C VAL A 105 -7.81 9.82 6.92
N ARG A 106 -7.03 10.88 6.79
CA ARG A 106 -6.57 11.67 7.94
C ARG A 106 -7.74 12.45 8.55
N PRO A 107 -7.64 12.85 9.85
CA PRO A 107 -8.74 13.56 10.52
C PRO A 107 -9.22 14.81 9.78
N GLU A 108 -8.32 15.58 9.15
CA GLU A 108 -8.66 16.78 8.39
C GLU A 108 -9.48 16.49 7.12
N HIS A 109 -9.51 15.24 6.67
CA HIS A 109 -10.27 14.83 5.49
C HIS A 109 -11.42 13.88 5.85
N SER A 110 -11.73 13.73 7.13
CA SER A 110 -12.87 12.91 7.58
C SER A 110 -14.20 13.47 7.05
N PRO A 111 -15.26 12.64 7.01
CA PRO A 111 -16.57 13.14 6.60
C PRO A 111 -17.02 14.35 7.40
N GLU A 112 -16.79 14.35 8.71
CA GLU A 112 -17.16 15.47 9.60
C GLU A 112 -16.34 16.72 9.27
N ALA A 113 -15.02 16.58 9.09
CA ALA A 113 -14.15 17.70 8.81
C ALA A 113 -14.43 18.36 7.45
N MET A 114 -14.84 17.56 6.46
CA MET A 114 -15.13 18.02 5.11
C MET A 114 -16.61 18.32 4.87
N GLY A 115 -17.50 18.01 5.81
CA GLY A 115 -18.92 18.18 5.63
C GLY A 115 -19.51 17.30 4.53
N ARG A 116 -18.95 16.09 4.35
CA ARG A 116 -19.40 15.16 3.32
C ARG A 116 -20.04 13.92 3.91
N GLU A 117 -20.78 13.20 3.08
CA GLU A 117 -21.37 11.92 3.47
C GLU A 117 -20.27 10.88 3.74
N PRO A 118 -20.44 10.02 4.76
CA PRO A 118 -19.55 8.89 4.96
C PRO A 118 -19.60 7.93 3.77
N ARG A 119 -18.47 7.26 3.53
CA ARG A 119 -18.35 6.27 2.45
C ARG A 119 -19.23 5.07 2.74
N LYS A 120 -19.96 4.61 1.72
CA LYS A 120 -20.93 3.50 1.83
C LYS A 120 -20.45 2.25 1.08
N ASP A 121 -19.19 1.89 1.17
CA ASP A 121 -18.66 0.70 0.53
C ASP A 121 -18.56 -0.43 1.55
N ASP A 122 -18.95 -1.65 1.15
CA ASP A 122 -18.89 -2.84 2.00
C ASP A 122 -17.48 -3.30 2.31
N HIS A 123 -16.46 -2.77 1.61
CA HIS A 123 -15.07 -3.21 1.70
C HIS A 123 -14.19 -2.35 2.62
N GLY A 124 -14.73 -1.73 3.57
CA GLY A 124 -13.92 -1.03 4.56
C GLY A 124 -14.48 0.32 4.95
N GLY A 125 -13.62 1.16 5.52
CA GLY A 125 -13.98 2.47 6.02
C GLY A 125 -13.66 3.58 5.05
N GLU A 126 -13.16 4.70 5.57
CA GLU A 126 -12.84 5.86 4.79
C GLU A 126 -11.48 5.72 4.10
N VAL A 127 -11.46 5.86 2.76
CA VAL A 127 -10.24 5.75 1.95
C VAL A 127 -10.17 6.92 0.97
N TYR A 128 -8.95 7.22 0.51
CA TYR A 128 -8.71 8.34 -0.40
C TYR A 128 -9.00 8.02 -1.86
N VAL A 129 -8.49 6.91 -2.37
CA VAL A 129 -8.53 6.60 -3.80
C VAL A 129 -9.18 5.26 -4.13
N TYR A 130 -9.14 4.30 -3.23
CA TYR A 130 -9.63 2.95 -3.51
C TYR A 130 -11.12 2.96 -3.88
N ARG A 131 -11.43 2.41 -5.07
CA ARG A 131 -12.80 2.38 -5.62
C ARG A 131 -13.47 3.76 -5.73
N ARG A 132 -12.66 4.78 -5.97
CA ARG A 132 -13.17 6.15 -6.13
C ARG A 132 -12.85 6.73 -7.51
N ALA A 133 -12.60 5.88 -8.51
CA ALA A 133 -12.31 6.33 -9.89
C ALA A 133 -13.36 7.31 -10.40
N GLY A 134 -12.92 8.43 -10.96
CA GLY A 134 -13.79 9.49 -11.46
C GLY A 134 -14.32 10.44 -10.41
N LEU A 135 -14.16 10.11 -9.12
CA LEU A 135 -14.59 11.00 -8.03
C LEU A 135 -13.47 11.97 -7.68
N PRO A 136 -13.81 13.17 -7.16
CA PRO A 136 -12.78 14.16 -6.84
C PRO A 136 -11.94 13.71 -5.64
N CYS A 137 -10.61 13.90 -5.79
CA CYS A 137 -9.67 13.68 -4.70
C CYS A 137 -9.99 14.60 -3.53
N TYR A 138 -9.98 14.07 -2.32
CA TYR A 138 -10.29 14.86 -1.12
C TYR A 138 -9.26 15.95 -0.83
N VAL A 139 -8.07 15.84 -1.39
CA VAL A 139 -6.99 16.81 -1.16
C VAL A 139 -6.96 17.90 -2.25
N CYS A 140 -7.03 17.52 -3.53
CA CYS A 140 -6.82 18.46 -4.63
C CYS A 140 -8.00 18.59 -5.59
N GLY A 141 -9.04 17.76 -5.47
CA GLY A 141 -10.21 17.80 -6.33
C GLY A 141 -10.06 17.16 -7.70
N THR A 142 -8.86 16.70 -8.06
CA THR A 142 -8.63 16.01 -9.33
C THR A 142 -9.38 14.68 -9.34
N PRO A 143 -10.04 14.28 -10.46
CA PRO A 143 -10.68 12.98 -10.53
C PRO A 143 -9.66 11.84 -10.33
N VAL A 144 -10.00 10.89 -9.46
CA VAL A 144 -9.17 9.71 -9.21
C VAL A 144 -9.10 8.86 -10.48
N ALA A 145 -7.90 8.44 -10.84
CA ALA A 145 -7.66 7.61 -12.02
C ALA A 145 -7.67 6.12 -11.65
N GLU A 146 -7.91 5.28 -12.66
CA GLU A 146 -7.97 3.83 -12.50
C GLU A 146 -7.24 3.14 -13.64
N ARG A 147 -6.54 2.05 -13.33
CA ARG A 147 -5.83 1.24 -14.31
C ARG A 147 -5.56 -0.15 -13.74
N VAL A 148 -5.56 -1.18 -14.58
CA VAL A 148 -5.17 -2.53 -14.14
C VAL A 148 -3.65 -2.59 -13.99
N MET A 149 -3.20 -3.09 -12.83
CA MET A 149 -1.78 -3.33 -12.54
C MET A 149 -1.66 -4.56 -11.66
N GLU A 150 -0.87 -5.54 -12.07
CA GLU A 150 -0.71 -6.83 -11.38
C GLU A 150 -2.05 -7.54 -11.14
N GLY A 151 -2.91 -7.54 -12.16
CA GLY A 151 -4.20 -8.23 -12.13
C GLY A 151 -5.25 -7.59 -11.24
N ARG A 152 -5.00 -6.40 -10.70
CA ARG A 152 -5.92 -5.67 -9.82
C ARG A 152 -6.09 -4.23 -10.31
N ASN A 153 -7.26 -3.65 -10.04
CA ASN A 153 -7.49 -2.25 -10.36
C ASN A 153 -6.70 -1.36 -9.42
N LEU A 154 -5.78 -0.61 -10.00
CA LEU A 154 -5.00 0.41 -9.29
C LEU A 154 -5.76 1.73 -9.33
N PHE A 155 -5.83 2.43 -8.20
CA PHE A 155 -6.43 3.75 -8.09
C PHE A 155 -5.39 4.74 -7.59
N TRP A 156 -5.32 5.92 -8.20
CA TRP A 156 -4.37 6.96 -7.77
C TRP A 156 -4.88 8.34 -8.18
N CYS A 157 -4.33 9.38 -7.54
CA CYS A 157 -4.60 10.76 -7.93
C CYS A 157 -3.44 11.28 -8.78
N PRO A 158 -3.67 11.59 -10.07
CA PRO A 158 -2.57 12.06 -10.94
C PRO A 158 -1.91 13.36 -10.49
N THR A 159 -2.61 14.16 -9.70
CA THR A 159 -2.07 15.44 -9.20
C THR A 159 -1.27 15.25 -7.91
N CYS A 160 -1.84 14.55 -6.92
CA CYS A 160 -1.15 14.30 -5.65
C CYS A 160 -0.02 13.29 -5.79
N GLN A 161 -0.09 12.42 -6.80
CA GLN A 161 0.90 11.39 -7.10
C GLN A 161 1.41 11.62 -8.54
N PRO A 162 2.15 12.71 -8.77
CA PRO A 162 2.55 13.09 -10.13
C PRO A 162 3.44 12.04 -10.78
N ALA A 163 3.34 11.93 -12.11
CA ALA A 163 4.15 11.00 -12.88
C ALA A 163 5.64 11.25 -12.66
N PRO A 164 6.45 10.17 -12.66
CA PRO A 164 7.90 10.32 -12.47
C PRO A 164 8.58 11.01 -13.64
#